data_0a100acd2f89d8353d5c74efbb2dea9d
#
_entry.id   0a100acd2f89d8353d5c74efbb2dea9d
#
_cell.length_a   1.000
_cell.length_b   1.000
_cell.length_c   1.000
_cell.angle_alpha   90.00
_cell.angle_beta   90.00
_cell.angle_gamma   90.00
#
_symmetry.space_group_name_H-M   'P 1'
#
loop_
_entity.id
_entity.type
_entity.pdbx_description
1 polymer ?
#
loop_
_entity_poly.entity_id
_entity_poly.type
_entity_poly.pdbx_seq_one_letter_code
_entity_poly.pdbx_strand_id
1 'polypeptide(L)'
;ICIVPIAGVTWTGLDDDIEGLDKALDEYNAKTGYEIPIHVDAASGGFILPFLKPEKKWDFRLKWVLSISTSGHKYGLVYPGLGWVVWKDKKYLPEEMSFSVNYLGANITQVGLNFSRPAAQILGQYYNFIRLGFDGYKEVQQNSMDVACYCHEQIGKMKCFENYSKELQNPLFIWYMNPEYDKTAKWTLYDLQAVLQQSGWMVPAYTMPKNIDSLVVMRVVVRQGMSRDMADMLLSDIGNAVAGFEKLKYPTQSRLAYEAKVKQKGRVFTH
;
A
#
# COMPACT_ATOMS: atom_id res chain seq x y z
N ILE A 1 19.92 14.55 -5.94
CA ILE A 1 19.42 13.30 -6.55
C ILE A 1 19.42 12.23 -5.46
N CYS A 2 18.35 11.46 -5.32
CA CYS A 2 18.27 10.31 -4.42
C CYS A 2 17.49 9.18 -5.10
N ILE A 3 17.62 7.96 -4.59
CA ILE A 3 16.75 6.84 -4.94
C ILE A 3 15.65 6.73 -3.88
N VAL A 4 14.42 6.45 -4.32
CA VAL A 4 13.24 6.39 -3.43
C VAL A 4 12.58 5.01 -3.57
N PRO A 5 13.07 3.99 -2.86
CA PRO A 5 12.36 2.73 -2.73
C PRO A 5 11.15 2.86 -1.81
N ILE A 6 10.18 1.98 -2.00
CA ILE A 6 8.92 1.99 -1.27
C ILE A 6 8.82 0.77 -0.35
N ALA A 7 8.54 1.01 0.93
CA ALA A 7 8.15 -0.01 1.89
C ALA A 7 6.61 -0.03 1.98
N GLY A 8 5.98 -1.04 1.38
CA GLY A 8 4.53 -1.13 1.26
C GLY A 8 3.98 -0.40 0.04
N VAL A 9 4.33 -0.87 -1.15
CA VAL A 9 3.85 -0.33 -2.44
C VAL A 9 2.32 -0.32 -2.48
N THR A 10 1.75 0.83 -2.80
CA THR A 10 0.29 1.06 -2.77
C THR A 10 -0.48 0.08 -3.66
N TRP A 11 0.07 -0.32 -4.79
CA TRP A 11 -0.57 -1.20 -5.77
C TRP A 11 -0.63 -2.66 -5.31
N THR A 12 0.44 -3.15 -4.66
CA THR A 12 0.66 -4.58 -4.43
C THR A 12 0.80 -4.95 -2.96
N GLY A 13 1.12 -4.00 -2.09
CA GLY A 13 1.48 -4.26 -0.70
C GLY A 13 2.87 -4.87 -0.51
N LEU A 14 3.63 -5.04 -1.60
CA LEU A 14 5.00 -5.55 -1.54
C LEU A 14 5.99 -4.44 -1.16
N ASP A 15 7.13 -4.82 -0.63
CA ASP A 15 8.23 -3.90 -0.35
C ASP A 15 9.29 -4.03 -1.44
N ASP A 16 9.89 -2.91 -1.85
CA ASP A 16 11.09 -2.94 -2.68
C ASP A 16 12.27 -3.56 -1.91
N ASP A 17 13.26 -4.08 -2.64
CA ASP A 17 14.48 -4.63 -2.05
C ASP A 17 15.45 -3.50 -1.64
N ILE A 18 15.16 -2.88 -0.50
CA ILE A 18 15.91 -1.73 0.01
C ILE A 18 17.35 -2.12 0.39
N GLU A 19 17.55 -3.31 0.96
CA GLU A 19 18.88 -3.80 1.31
C GLU A 19 19.72 -4.08 0.06
N GLY A 20 19.11 -4.65 -0.99
CA GLY A 20 19.79 -4.85 -2.28
C GLY A 20 20.14 -3.53 -2.95
N LEU A 21 19.27 -2.53 -2.88
CA LEU A 21 19.55 -1.18 -3.38
C LEU A 21 20.69 -0.50 -2.62
N ASP A 22 20.74 -0.62 -1.29
CA ASP A 22 21.82 -0.07 -0.48
C ASP A 22 23.19 -0.66 -0.87
N LYS A 23 23.25 -1.98 -1.07
CA LYS A 23 24.47 -2.68 -1.54
C LYS A 23 24.89 -2.20 -2.94
N ALA A 24 23.94 -2.14 -3.87
CA ALA A 24 24.21 -1.69 -5.24
C ALA A 24 24.70 -0.22 -5.28
N LEU A 25 24.12 0.63 -4.43
CA LEU A 25 24.57 2.02 -4.29
C LEU A 25 25.93 2.13 -3.62
N ASP A 26 26.26 1.28 -2.67
CA ASP A 26 27.60 1.30 -2.06
C ASP A 26 28.69 1.01 -3.09
N GLU A 27 28.48 0.02 -3.94
CA GLU A 27 29.38 -0.30 -5.06
C GLU A 27 29.45 0.83 -6.10
N TYR A 28 28.30 1.39 -6.47
CA TYR A 28 28.22 2.48 -7.46
C TYR A 28 28.89 3.76 -6.96
N ASN A 29 28.59 4.18 -5.74
CA ASN A 29 29.16 5.38 -5.14
C ASN A 29 30.68 5.25 -4.95
N ALA A 30 31.15 4.07 -4.51
CA ALA A 30 32.59 3.79 -4.40
C ALA A 30 33.31 3.87 -5.75
N LYS A 31 32.67 3.39 -6.82
CA LYS A 31 33.24 3.40 -8.19
C LYS A 31 33.25 4.77 -8.85
N THR A 32 32.23 5.59 -8.57
CA THR A 32 32.02 6.87 -9.28
C THR A 32 32.43 8.09 -8.49
N GLY A 33 32.62 7.96 -7.16
CA GLY A 33 32.87 9.08 -6.25
C GLY A 33 31.60 9.89 -5.92
N TYR A 34 30.42 9.45 -6.34
CA TYR A 34 29.14 10.05 -5.94
C TYR A 34 28.72 9.58 -4.55
N GLU A 35 27.82 10.32 -3.92
CA GLU A 35 27.18 9.99 -2.65
C GLU A 35 25.66 10.04 -2.84
N ILE A 36 25.13 9.16 -3.69
CA ILE A 36 23.68 9.08 -3.95
C ILE A 36 23.00 8.42 -2.75
N PRO A 37 22.11 9.12 -2.03
CA PRO A 37 21.40 8.58 -0.88
C PRO A 37 20.13 7.86 -1.26
N ILE A 38 19.58 7.14 -0.27
CA ILE A 38 18.25 6.57 -0.29
C ILE A 38 17.33 7.39 0.63
N HIS A 39 16.16 7.77 0.10
CA HIS A 39 14.99 8.15 0.88
C HIS A 39 13.99 7.01 0.83
N VAL A 40 13.60 6.44 1.96
CA VAL A 40 12.61 5.37 1.98
C VAL A 40 11.21 5.96 2.12
N ASP A 41 10.37 5.76 1.11
CA ASP A 41 8.93 5.99 1.24
C ASP A 41 8.31 4.80 1.98
N ALA A 42 8.20 4.92 3.28
CA ALA A 42 7.56 3.95 4.15
C ALA A 42 6.16 4.41 4.58
N ALA A 43 5.45 5.12 3.71
CA ALA A 43 4.12 5.66 4.03
C ALA A 43 3.17 4.60 4.61
N SER A 44 3.24 3.36 4.15
CA SER A 44 2.51 2.23 4.72
C SER A 44 3.39 1.39 5.65
N GLY A 45 4.55 0.95 5.18
CA GLY A 45 5.43 0.00 5.87
C GLY A 45 6.06 0.53 7.15
N GLY A 46 6.20 1.86 7.32
CA GLY A 46 6.86 2.46 8.48
C GLY A 46 6.17 2.21 9.83
N PHE A 47 4.87 1.88 9.83
CA PHE A 47 4.13 1.43 11.01
C PHE A 47 3.78 -0.07 10.99
N ILE A 48 4.39 -0.83 10.08
CA ILE A 48 4.23 -2.29 9.99
C ILE A 48 5.57 -2.98 10.27
N LEU A 49 6.59 -2.65 9.47
CA LEU A 49 7.88 -3.34 9.49
C LEU A 49 8.57 -3.34 10.86
N PRO A 50 8.63 -2.22 11.62
CA PRO A 50 9.28 -2.22 12.92
C PRO A 50 8.66 -3.21 13.91
N PHE A 51 7.38 -3.48 13.79
CA PHE A 51 6.61 -4.30 14.73
C PHE A 51 6.54 -5.76 14.30
N LEU A 52 6.35 -6.04 13.00
CA LEU A 52 6.13 -7.40 12.50
C LEU A 52 7.37 -8.05 11.90
N LYS A 53 8.33 -7.25 11.42
CA LYS A 53 9.56 -7.73 10.76
C LYS A 53 10.78 -6.94 11.24
N PRO A 54 11.07 -6.91 12.55
CA PRO A 54 12.14 -6.09 13.11
C PRO A 54 13.53 -6.48 12.61
N GLU A 55 13.71 -7.71 12.14
CA GLU A 55 14.95 -8.21 11.53
C GLU A 55 15.22 -7.66 10.13
N LYS A 56 14.15 -7.30 9.39
CA LYS A 56 14.28 -6.78 8.03
C LYS A 56 14.98 -5.43 8.04
N LYS A 57 16.06 -5.32 7.27
CA LYS A 57 16.81 -4.07 7.12
C LYS A 57 16.19 -3.24 6.01
N TRP A 58 15.60 -2.13 6.37
CA TRP A 58 14.98 -1.16 5.46
C TRP A 58 15.18 0.28 5.94
N ASP A 59 15.77 0.45 7.12
CA ASP A 59 15.87 1.69 7.88
C ASP A 59 17.33 2.18 7.98
N PHE A 60 17.60 3.05 8.94
CA PHE A 60 18.91 3.66 9.18
C PHE A 60 20.03 2.68 9.57
N ARG A 61 19.75 1.38 9.71
CA ARG A 61 20.78 0.34 9.79
C ARG A 61 21.52 0.16 8.46
N LEU A 62 20.92 0.61 7.35
CA LEU A 62 21.55 0.66 6.04
C LEU A 62 22.38 1.94 5.90
N LYS A 63 23.48 1.84 5.15
CA LYS A 63 24.48 2.92 5.02
C LYS A 63 23.88 4.14 4.33
N TRP A 64 23.24 3.94 3.19
CA TRP A 64 22.77 4.98 2.30
C TRP A 64 21.34 5.46 2.57
N VAL A 65 20.61 4.83 3.50
CA VAL A 65 19.33 5.34 3.94
C VAL A 65 19.54 6.54 4.85
N LEU A 66 19.25 7.74 4.35
CA LEU A 66 19.46 9.01 5.05
C LEU A 66 18.17 9.68 5.51
N SER A 67 17.04 9.33 4.93
CA SER A 67 15.73 9.81 5.38
C SER A 67 14.62 8.80 5.11
N ILE A 68 13.57 8.85 5.92
CA ILE A 68 12.41 7.96 5.85
C ILE A 68 11.16 8.81 6.01
N SER A 69 10.18 8.63 5.14
CA SER A 69 8.83 9.17 5.33
C SER A 69 7.85 8.08 5.74
N THR A 70 6.88 8.40 6.62
CA THR A 70 5.81 7.49 6.98
C THR A 70 4.51 8.24 7.27
N SER A 71 3.36 7.59 7.04
CA SER A 71 2.04 8.21 7.23
C SER A 71 1.40 7.78 8.53
N GLY A 72 1.23 8.70 9.47
CA GLY A 72 0.52 8.44 10.72
C GLY A 72 -0.93 8.03 10.50
N HIS A 73 -1.58 8.57 9.45
CA HIS A 73 -2.98 8.31 9.11
C HIS A 73 -3.24 6.96 8.40
N LYS A 74 -2.19 6.18 8.10
CA LYS A 74 -2.34 4.81 7.59
C LYS A 74 -2.31 3.84 8.77
N TYR A 75 -1.21 3.17 8.97
CA TYR A 75 -1.04 2.21 10.07
C TYR A 75 -0.55 2.83 11.38
N GLY A 76 -0.33 4.16 11.41
CA GLY A 76 -0.05 4.90 12.64
C GLY A 76 -1.28 5.16 13.51
N LEU A 77 -2.50 4.78 13.04
CA LEU A 77 -3.75 4.77 13.80
C LEU A 77 -4.26 6.16 14.21
N VAL A 78 -4.03 7.17 13.36
CA VAL A 78 -4.64 8.50 13.49
C VAL A 78 -5.41 8.90 12.24
N TYR A 79 -6.22 9.94 12.31
CA TYR A 79 -6.91 10.48 11.15
C TYR A 79 -5.94 11.23 10.20
N PRO A 80 -6.33 11.48 8.94
CA PRO A 80 -5.54 12.26 8.00
C PRO A 80 -5.13 13.63 8.54
N GLY A 81 -3.93 14.09 8.17
CA GLY A 81 -3.34 15.36 8.59
C GLY A 81 -2.00 15.25 9.29
N LEU A 82 -1.44 14.04 9.39
CA LEU A 82 -0.12 13.79 9.95
C LEU A 82 0.71 12.88 9.03
N GLY A 83 1.88 13.37 8.65
CA GLY A 83 2.97 12.60 8.06
C GLY A 83 4.26 12.83 8.85
N TRP A 84 5.11 11.84 8.84
CA TRP A 84 6.42 11.88 9.48
C TRP A 84 7.50 11.86 8.41
N VAL A 85 8.54 12.67 8.61
CA VAL A 85 9.82 12.50 7.96
C VAL A 85 10.89 12.44 9.06
N VAL A 86 11.73 11.42 8.99
CA VAL A 86 12.82 11.21 9.94
C VAL A 86 14.12 11.22 9.16
N TRP A 87 15.10 11.96 9.65
CA TRP A 87 16.44 12.05 9.06
C TRP A 87 17.42 11.28 9.93
N LYS A 88 18.36 10.56 9.31
CA LYS A 88 19.39 9.80 10.01
C LYS A 88 20.26 10.70 10.88
N ASP A 89 20.54 11.91 10.40
CA ASP A 89 21.29 12.94 11.10
C ASP A 89 20.81 14.31 10.64
N LYS A 90 20.88 15.33 11.52
CA LYS A 90 20.47 16.70 11.22
C LYS A 90 21.21 17.29 10.01
N LYS A 91 22.47 16.91 9.78
CA LYS A 91 23.28 17.38 8.65
C LYS A 91 22.70 17.02 7.28
N TYR A 92 21.80 16.04 7.20
CA TYR A 92 21.15 15.63 5.95
C TYR A 92 19.87 16.42 5.66
N LEU A 93 19.39 17.23 6.61
CA LEU A 93 18.30 18.17 6.39
C LEU A 93 18.88 19.45 5.79
N PRO A 94 18.54 19.82 4.52
CA PRO A 94 19.06 21.03 3.90
C PRO A 94 18.65 22.28 4.70
N GLU A 95 19.62 23.16 4.94
CA GLU A 95 19.37 24.40 5.70
C GLU A 95 18.34 25.30 4.99
N GLU A 96 18.33 25.28 3.66
CA GLU A 96 17.40 26.03 2.82
C GLU A 96 15.93 25.62 3.02
N MET A 97 15.68 24.41 3.55
CA MET A 97 14.35 23.93 3.90
C MET A 97 13.87 24.45 5.26
N SER A 98 14.77 25.05 6.04
CA SER A 98 14.44 25.56 7.39
C SER A 98 14.48 27.09 7.41
N PHE A 99 13.49 27.70 8.04
CA PHE A 99 13.46 29.12 8.29
C PHE A 99 13.08 29.43 9.73
N SER A 100 13.71 30.45 10.28
CA SER A 100 13.48 30.88 11.64
C SER A 100 12.47 32.02 11.68
N VAL A 101 11.48 31.91 12.56
CA VAL A 101 10.50 32.95 12.83
C VAL A 101 10.56 33.37 14.30
N ASN A 102 10.43 34.65 14.57
CA ASN A 102 10.56 35.20 15.93
C ASN A 102 9.29 35.96 16.43
N TYR A 103 8.29 36.12 15.56
CA TYR A 103 7.08 36.88 15.91
C TYR A 103 6.18 36.20 16.97
N LEU A 104 6.48 34.94 17.34
CA LEU A 104 5.78 34.18 18.38
C LEU A 104 6.44 34.34 19.78
N GLY A 105 7.38 35.26 19.93
CA GLY A 105 8.08 35.50 21.19
C GLY A 105 9.28 34.59 21.48
N ALA A 106 9.60 33.70 20.55
CA ALA A 106 10.78 32.86 20.57
C ALA A 106 11.26 32.58 19.15
N ASN A 107 12.55 32.27 18.96
CA ASN A 107 13.06 31.79 17.70
C ASN A 107 12.60 30.35 17.47
N ILE A 108 11.70 30.14 16.52
CA ILE A 108 11.16 28.84 16.14
C ILE A 108 11.62 28.51 14.73
N THR A 109 12.32 27.38 14.59
CA THR A 109 12.71 26.83 13.29
C THR A 109 11.55 26.06 12.69
N GLN A 110 11.12 26.44 11.50
CA GLN A 110 10.06 25.75 10.74
C GLN A 110 10.64 25.11 9.48
N VAL A 111 10.14 23.90 9.15
CA VAL A 111 10.57 23.09 8.01
C VAL A 111 9.36 22.71 7.14
N GLY A 112 8.29 23.39 7.19
CA GLY A 112 7.07 23.04 6.47
C GLY A 112 6.63 24.14 5.50
N LEU A 113 5.96 23.75 4.43
CA LEU A 113 5.38 24.68 3.46
C LEU A 113 4.23 25.51 4.06
N ASN A 114 3.50 24.98 5.05
CA ASN A 114 2.37 25.64 5.68
C ASN A 114 2.79 26.24 7.04
N PHE A 115 2.35 27.44 7.33
CA PHE A 115 2.63 28.11 8.60
C PHE A 115 1.76 27.57 9.75
N SER A 116 0.46 27.82 9.73
CA SER A 116 -0.45 27.30 10.75
C SER A 116 -0.96 25.92 10.36
N ARG A 117 -0.84 24.95 11.27
CA ARG A 117 -1.24 23.56 11.04
C ARG A 117 -2.02 23.01 12.23
N PRO A 118 -3.06 22.18 12.01
CA PRO A 118 -3.76 21.53 13.11
C PRO A 118 -2.83 20.54 13.81
N ALA A 119 -2.79 20.58 15.15
CA ALA A 119 -1.97 19.72 15.98
C ALA A 119 -2.72 18.50 16.51
N ALA A 120 -4.03 18.38 16.29
CA ALA A 120 -4.85 17.30 16.85
C ALA A 120 -4.32 15.90 16.52
N GLN A 121 -3.86 15.69 15.28
CA GLN A 121 -3.33 14.39 14.88
C GLN A 121 -1.96 14.08 15.48
N ILE A 122 -1.17 15.12 15.76
CA ILE A 122 0.12 14.97 16.47
C ILE A 122 -0.13 14.50 17.90
N LEU A 123 -1.08 15.15 18.59
CA LEU A 123 -1.49 14.74 19.93
C LEU A 123 -2.10 13.34 19.95
N GLY A 124 -2.93 13.00 18.95
CA GLY A 124 -3.48 11.66 18.78
C GLY A 124 -2.41 10.59 18.57
N GLN A 125 -1.39 10.88 17.76
CA GLN A 125 -0.27 9.97 17.54
C GLN A 125 0.57 9.79 18.80
N TYR A 126 0.84 10.89 19.52
CA TYR A 126 1.56 10.85 20.79
C TYR A 126 0.79 10.05 21.84
N TYR A 127 -0.53 10.25 21.95
CA TYR A 127 -1.39 9.44 22.81
C TYR A 127 -1.31 7.96 22.46
N ASN A 128 -1.37 7.60 21.17
CA ASN A 128 -1.26 6.22 20.73
C ASN A 128 0.11 5.61 21.10
N PHE A 129 1.19 6.36 20.96
CA PHE A 129 2.51 5.88 21.37
C PHE A 129 2.58 5.57 22.86
N ILE A 130 2.02 6.44 23.71
CA ILE A 130 1.99 6.21 25.16
C ILE A 130 1.02 5.08 25.54
N ARG A 131 -0.17 5.08 24.92
CA ARG A 131 -1.25 4.15 25.26
C ARG A 131 -0.97 2.72 24.83
N LEU A 132 -0.44 2.54 23.64
CA LEU A 132 -0.21 1.22 23.02
C LEU A 132 1.24 0.75 23.28
N GLY A 133 2.21 1.65 23.23
CA GLY A 133 3.61 1.28 23.24
C GLY A 133 3.98 0.40 22.05
N PHE A 134 5.12 -0.26 22.13
CA PHE A 134 5.60 -1.16 21.07
C PHE A 134 4.70 -2.39 20.94
N ASP A 135 4.37 -3.03 22.06
CA ASP A 135 3.62 -4.28 22.08
C ASP A 135 2.19 -4.08 21.60
N GLY A 136 1.51 -3.00 22.03
CA GLY A 136 0.16 -2.69 21.54
C GLY A 136 0.11 -2.40 20.04
N TYR A 137 1.10 -1.67 19.49
CA TYR A 137 1.21 -1.52 18.04
C TYR A 137 1.44 -2.86 17.35
N LYS A 138 2.33 -3.70 17.90
CA LYS A 138 2.59 -5.04 17.35
C LYS A 138 1.31 -5.88 17.30
N GLU A 139 0.55 -5.92 18.38
CA GLU A 139 -0.72 -6.68 18.44
C GLU A 139 -1.74 -6.19 17.41
N VAL A 140 -1.92 -4.86 17.29
CA VAL A 140 -2.86 -4.28 16.31
C VAL A 140 -2.43 -4.59 14.88
N GLN A 141 -1.15 -4.46 14.56
CA GLN A 141 -0.65 -4.76 13.22
C GLN A 141 -0.68 -6.26 12.92
N GLN A 142 -0.37 -7.11 13.90
CA GLN A 142 -0.45 -8.55 13.75
C GLN A 142 -1.88 -9.00 13.47
N ASN A 143 -2.85 -8.50 14.23
CA ASN A 143 -4.26 -8.81 13.98
C ASN A 143 -4.69 -8.39 12.55
N SER A 144 -4.27 -7.21 12.09
CA SER A 144 -4.55 -6.76 10.73
C SER A 144 -3.91 -7.68 9.68
N MET A 145 -2.69 -8.14 9.93
CA MET A 145 -1.99 -9.08 9.07
C MET A 145 -2.69 -10.45 9.05
N ASP A 146 -3.08 -10.97 10.21
CA ASP A 146 -3.74 -12.29 10.33
C ASP A 146 -5.08 -12.30 9.56
N VAL A 147 -5.86 -11.23 9.67
CA VAL A 147 -7.12 -11.09 8.92
C VAL A 147 -6.83 -10.98 7.41
N ALA A 148 -5.79 -10.23 7.01
CA ALA A 148 -5.40 -10.11 5.61
C ALA A 148 -4.96 -11.46 5.04
N CYS A 149 -4.10 -12.20 5.75
CA CYS A 149 -3.65 -13.54 5.35
C CYS A 149 -4.81 -14.51 5.21
N TYR A 150 -5.76 -14.45 6.15
CA TYR A 150 -6.96 -15.27 6.05
C TYR A 150 -7.78 -14.97 4.80
N CYS A 151 -8.10 -13.70 4.55
CA CYS A 151 -8.84 -13.32 3.34
C CYS A 151 -8.10 -13.74 2.07
N HIS A 152 -6.79 -13.48 2.02
CA HIS A 152 -5.93 -13.87 0.91
C HIS A 152 -5.99 -15.38 0.63
N GLU A 153 -5.91 -16.21 1.68
CA GLU A 153 -6.02 -17.66 1.56
C GLU A 153 -7.40 -18.10 1.03
N GLN A 154 -8.49 -17.51 1.56
CA GLN A 154 -9.84 -17.87 1.13
C GLN A 154 -10.13 -17.44 -0.31
N ILE A 155 -9.68 -16.25 -0.73
CA ILE A 155 -9.78 -15.80 -2.12
C ILE A 155 -9.01 -16.73 -3.06
N GLY A 156 -7.80 -17.16 -2.68
CA GLY A 156 -7.00 -18.10 -3.47
C GLY A 156 -7.63 -19.50 -3.64
N LYS A 157 -8.61 -19.87 -2.80
CA LYS A 157 -9.39 -21.12 -2.94
C LYS A 157 -10.53 -20.99 -3.96
N MET A 158 -10.91 -19.77 -4.34
CA MET A 158 -11.96 -19.53 -5.32
C MET A 158 -11.40 -19.71 -6.74
N LYS A 159 -11.92 -20.68 -7.49
CA LYS A 159 -11.41 -21.06 -8.83
C LYS A 159 -11.39 -19.91 -9.86
N CYS A 160 -12.23 -18.90 -9.66
CA CYS A 160 -12.32 -17.74 -10.54
C CYS A 160 -11.24 -16.69 -10.31
N PHE A 161 -10.45 -16.80 -9.24
CA PHE A 161 -9.44 -15.81 -8.88
C PHE A 161 -8.04 -16.41 -8.74
N GLU A 162 -7.05 -15.55 -8.88
CA GLU A 162 -5.66 -15.80 -8.50
C GLU A 162 -5.15 -14.64 -7.65
N ASN A 163 -4.42 -14.98 -6.61
CA ASN A 163 -3.70 -14.00 -5.80
C ASN A 163 -2.48 -13.47 -6.57
N TYR A 164 -2.26 -12.17 -6.54
CA TYR A 164 -1.12 -11.54 -7.22
C TYR A 164 0.23 -11.93 -6.60
N SER A 165 0.29 -12.06 -5.28
CA SER A 165 1.48 -12.49 -4.54
C SER A 165 1.21 -13.80 -3.81
N LYS A 166 2.26 -14.61 -3.62
CA LYS A 166 2.16 -15.84 -2.84
C LYS A 166 2.04 -15.56 -1.35
N GLU A 167 2.73 -14.53 -0.87
CA GLU A 167 2.79 -14.14 0.53
C GLU A 167 2.54 -12.63 0.67
N LEU A 168 1.96 -12.23 1.78
CA LEU A 168 1.73 -10.84 2.09
C LEU A 168 2.92 -10.24 2.85
N GLN A 169 3.29 -9.02 2.49
CA GLN A 169 4.32 -8.26 3.20
C GLN A 169 3.74 -7.16 4.08
N ASN A 170 2.55 -6.69 3.75
CA ASN A 170 1.76 -5.72 4.48
C ASN A 170 0.31 -6.20 4.60
N PRO A 171 -0.53 -5.67 5.52
CA PRO A 171 -1.93 -6.06 5.67
C PRO A 171 -2.80 -5.58 4.50
N LEU A 172 -2.42 -5.97 3.30
CA LEU A 172 -3.05 -5.64 2.04
C LEU A 172 -2.90 -6.82 1.09
N PHE A 173 -3.96 -7.19 0.42
CA PHE A 173 -3.91 -8.23 -0.60
C PHE A 173 -4.65 -7.79 -1.86
N ILE A 174 -4.16 -8.29 -2.98
CA ILE A 174 -4.75 -8.08 -4.30
C ILE A 174 -4.91 -9.41 -5.02
N TRP A 175 -5.96 -9.50 -5.83
CA TRP A 175 -6.24 -10.64 -6.68
C TRP A 175 -6.74 -10.18 -8.04
N TYR A 176 -6.72 -11.08 -8.99
CA TYR A 176 -7.22 -10.87 -10.35
C TYR A 176 -8.03 -12.09 -10.80
N MET A 177 -8.76 -11.98 -11.92
CA MET A 177 -9.45 -13.12 -12.47
C MET A 177 -8.45 -14.15 -12.98
N ASN A 178 -8.65 -15.42 -12.61
CA ASN A 178 -7.87 -16.51 -13.15
C ASN A 178 -7.94 -16.47 -14.69
N PRO A 179 -6.80 -16.49 -15.43
CA PRO A 179 -6.77 -16.31 -16.88
C PRO A 179 -7.61 -17.32 -17.66
N GLU A 180 -7.67 -18.58 -17.20
CA GLU A 180 -8.48 -19.61 -17.85
C GLU A 180 -9.98 -19.38 -17.60
N TYR A 181 -10.34 -18.99 -16.38
CA TYR A 181 -11.72 -18.64 -16.05
C TYR A 181 -12.17 -17.39 -16.81
N ASP A 182 -11.31 -16.37 -16.94
CA ASP A 182 -11.61 -15.12 -17.63
C ASP A 182 -11.99 -15.32 -19.11
N LYS A 183 -11.44 -16.34 -19.78
CA LYS A 183 -11.78 -16.65 -21.19
C LYS A 183 -13.27 -16.94 -21.40
N THR A 184 -13.95 -17.48 -20.40
CA THR A 184 -15.35 -17.89 -20.47
C THR A 184 -16.28 -17.04 -19.61
N ALA A 185 -15.72 -16.20 -18.76
CA ALA A 185 -16.47 -15.34 -17.85
C ALA A 185 -17.34 -14.34 -18.62
N LYS A 186 -18.56 -14.16 -18.15
CA LYS A 186 -19.53 -13.18 -18.69
C LYS A 186 -19.56 -11.88 -17.90
N TRP A 187 -18.62 -11.71 -16.97
CA TRP A 187 -18.52 -10.59 -16.05
C TRP A 187 -17.06 -10.18 -15.86
N THR A 188 -16.83 -9.05 -15.20
CA THR A 188 -15.51 -8.50 -14.92
C THR A 188 -15.38 -8.17 -13.43
N LEU A 189 -14.17 -7.88 -12.94
CA LEU A 189 -13.95 -7.41 -11.57
C LEU A 189 -14.65 -6.06 -11.29
N TYR A 190 -14.95 -5.25 -12.31
CA TYR A 190 -15.76 -4.03 -12.17
C TYR A 190 -17.21 -4.34 -11.82
N ASP A 191 -17.76 -5.43 -12.36
CA ASP A 191 -19.10 -5.90 -11.99
C ASP A 191 -19.12 -6.39 -10.54
N LEU A 192 -18.09 -7.11 -10.11
CA LEU A 192 -17.95 -7.54 -8.73
C LEU A 192 -17.85 -6.34 -7.78
N GLN A 193 -17.03 -5.34 -8.12
CA GLN A 193 -16.97 -4.07 -7.36
C GLN A 193 -18.37 -3.46 -7.20
N ALA A 194 -19.14 -3.38 -8.29
CA ALA A 194 -20.47 -2.75 -8.27
C ALA A 194 -21.46 -3.52 -7.37
N VAL A 195 -21.41 -4.86 -7.37
CA VAL A 195 -22.24 -5.69 -6.48
C VAL A 195 -21.82 -5.54 -5.03
N LEU A 196 -20.52 -5.61 -4.73
CA LEU A 196 -20.00 -5.43 -3.37
C LEU A 196 -20.34 -4.04 -2.80
N GLN A 197 -20.33 -3.02 -3.64
CA GLN A 197 -20.71 -1.66 -3.23
C GLN A 197 -22.18 -1.58 -2.79
N GLN A 198 -23.08 -2.37 -3.38
CA GLN A 198 -24.48 -2.45 -2.94
C GLN A 198 -24.63 -3.06 -1.56
N SER A 199 -23.71 -3.94 -1.16
CA SER A 199 -23.61 -4.52 0.20
C SER A 199 -22.80 -3.64 1.16
N GLY A 200 -22.38 -2.42 0.74
CA GLY A 200 -21.63 -1.47 1.58
C GLY A 200 -20.12 -1.65 1.58
N TRP A 201 -19.57 -2.56 0.77
CA TRP A 201 -18.14 -2.79 0.66
C TRP A 201 -17.49 -1.88 -0.38
N MET A 202 -16.45 -1.16 -0.01
CA MET A 202 -15.64 -0.38 -0.93
C MET A 202 -14.36 -1.15 -1.30
N VAL A 203 -14.49 -2.10 -2.22
CA VAL A 203 -13.37 -2.90 -2.75
C VAL A 203 -13.11 -2.48 -4.21
N PRO A 204 -12.10 -1.62 -4.47
CA PRO A 204 -11.87 -1.09 -5.78
C PRO A 204 -11.28 -2.11 -6.75
N ALA A 205 -11.79 -2.12 -7.99
CA ALA A 205 -11.17 -2.75 -9.14
C ALA A 205 -10.43 -1.67 -9.96
N TYR A 206 -9.20 -1.95 -10.37
CA TYR A 206 -8.37 -1.01 -11.14
C TYR A 206 -7.35 -1.74 -12.01
N THR A 207 -6.87 -1.04 -13.05
CA THR A 207 -5.79 -1.55 -13.89
C THR A 207 -4.44 -1.36 -13.21
N MET A 208 -3.53 -2.27 -13.44
CA MET A 208 -2.14 -2.13 -13.00
C MET A 208 -1.43 -1.00 -13.80
N PRO A 209 -0.24 -0.55 -13.35
CA PRO A 209 0.51 0.50 -14.03
C PRO A 209 0.87 0.17 -15.47
N LYS A 210 1.35 1.19 -16.21
CA LYS A 210 1.86 1.06 -17.59
C LYS A 210 2.80 -0.15 -17.71
N ASN A 211 2.71 -0.85 -18.83
CA ASN A 211 3.35 -2.12 -19.22
C ASN A 211 2.61 -3.40 -18.76
N ILE A 212 1.78 -3.32 -17.72
CA ILE A 212 0.87 -4.38 -17.27
C ILE A 212 -0.55 -3.85 -17.07
N ASP A 213 -0.90 -2.78 -17.76
CA ASP A 213 -2.18 -2.06 -17.67
C ASP A 213 -3.37 -2.85 -18.24
N SER A 214 -3.12 -3.99 -18.87
CA SER A 214 -4.15 -4.96 -19.27
C SER A 214 -4.65 -5.80 -18.08
N LEU A 215 -3.88 -5.91 -17.02
CA LEU A 215 -4.26 -6.67 -15.83
C LEU A 215 -5.14 -5.80 -14.92
N VAL A 216 -6.39 -6.23 -14.73
CA VAL A 216 -7.31 -5.65 -13.75
C VAL A 216 -7.21 -6.43 -12.46
N VAL A 217 -7.10 -5.73 -11.35
CA VAL A 217 -7.01 -6.32 -10.00
C VAL A 217 -8.06 -5.71 -9.08
N MET A 218 -8.39 -6.43 -8.02
CA MET A 218 -9.11 -5.88 -6.86
C MET A 218 -8.20 -5.86 -5.65
N ARG A 219 -8.41 -4.90 -4.75
CA ARG A 219 -7.56 -4.69 -3.58
C ARG A 219 -8.38 -4.51 -2.31
N VAL A 220 -7.96 -5.19 -1.26
CA VAL A 220 -8.41 -4.93 0.12
C VAL A 220 -7.24 -4.51 0.98
N VAL A 221 -7.42 -3.40 1.68
CA VAL A 221 -6.51 -2.90 2.73
C VAL A 221 -7.16 -3.21 4.06
N VAL A 222 -6.55 -4.12 4.82
CA VAL A 222 -7.02 -4.50 6.14
C VAL A 222 -6.47 -3.53 7.18
N ARG A 223 -7.36 -2.95 7.97
CA ARG A 223 -7.03 -2.00 9.03
C ARG A 223 -7.59 -2.51 10.37
N GLN A 224 -7.18 -1.86 11.45
CA GLN A 224 -7.51 -2.25 12.83
C GLN A 224 -9.01 -2.46 13.13
N GLY A 225 -9.90 -1.89 12.32
CA GLY A 225 -11.36 -2.07 12.50
C GLY A 225 -11.95 -3.29 11.81
N MET A 226 -11.17 -4.01 11.00
CA MET A 226 -11.65 -5.18 10.27
C MET A 226 -11.49 -6.44 11.13
N SER A 227 -12.60 -6.93 11.69
CA SER A 227 -12.63 -8.17 12.45
C SER A 227 -12.67 -9.41 11.54
N ARG A 228 -12.47 -10.58 12.15
CA ARG A 228 -12.63 -11.85 11.44
C ARG A 228 -14.05 -12.04 10.91
N ASP A 229 -15.05 -11.69 11.70
CA ASP A 229 -16.46 -11.80 11.29
C ASP A 229 -16.75 -10.89 10.08
N MET A 230 -16.20 -9.67 10.05
CA MET A 230 -16.31 -8.79 8.90
C MET A 230 -15.63 -9.41 7.67
N ALA A 231 -14.49 -10.07 7.84
CA ALA A 231 -13.81 -10.77 6.76
C ALA A 231 -14.67 -11.91 6.20
N ASP A 232 -15.32 -12.70 7.08
CA ASP A 232 -16.22 -13.78 6.69
C ASP A 232 -17.46 -13.25 5.95
N MET A 233 -18.02 -12.11 6.38
CA MET A 233 -19.11 -11.43 5.67
C MET A 233 -18.68 -10.98 4.26
N LEU A 234 -17.51 -10.34 4.14
CA LEU A 234 -16.96 -9.93 2.83
C LEU A 234 -16.77 -11.13 1.90
N LEU A 235 -16.18 -12.22 2.41
CA LEU A 235 -15.93 -13.44 1.63
C LEU A 235 -17.24 -14.12 1.20
N SER A 236 -18.25 -14.12 2.08
CA SER A 236 -19.59 -14.61 1.74
C SER A 236 -20.24 -13.78 0.63
N ASP A 237 -20.16 -12.45 0.71
CA ASP A 237 -20.71 -11.56 -0.31
C ASP A 237 -20.00 -11.72 -1.66
N ILE A 238 -18.69 -11.89 -1.65
CA ILE A 238 -17.92 -12.22 -2.86
C ILE A 238 -18.40 -13.55 -3.45
N GLY A 239 -18.52 -14.59 -2.63
CA GLY A 239 -18.99 -15.91 -3.07
C GLY A 239 -20.39 -15.87 -3.66
N ASN A 240 -21.31 -15.14 -3.02
CA ASN A 240 -22.69 -14.96 -3.48
C ASN A 240 -22.74 -14.21 -4.82
N ALA A 241 -21.93 -13.16 -4.96
CA ALA A 241 -21.82 -12.40 -6.22
C ALA A 241 -21.32 -13.28 -7.36
N VAL A 242 -20.23 -14.04 -7.15
CA VAL A 242 -19.68 -14.99 -8.12
C VAL A 242 -20.74 -16.02 -8.53
N ALA A 243 -21.43 -16.64 -7.57
CA ALA A 243 -22.47 -17.61 -7.83
C ALA A 243 -23.66 -17.00 -8.63
N GLY A 244 -23.94 -15.71 -8.43
CA GLY A 244 -24.90 -14.95 -9.23
C GLY A 244 -24.42 -14.75 -10.67
N PHE A 245 -23.17 -14.38 -10.86
CA PHE A 245 -22.57 -14.18 -12.19
C PHE A 245 -22.47 -15.47 -13.01
N GLU A 246 -22.24 -16.62 -12.38
CA GLU A 246 -22.23 -17.92 -13.05
C GLU A 246 -23.57 -18.28 -13.70
N LYS A 247 -24.68 -17.72 -13.21
CA LYS A 247 -26.04 -17.93 -13.75
C LYS A 247 -26.37 -17.00 -14.94
N LEU A 248 -25.51 -16.05 -15.29
CA LEU A 248 -25.74 -15.12 -16.38
C LEU A 248 -25.86 -15.86 -17.71
N LYS A 249 -26.93 -15.56 -18.45
CA LYS A 249 -27.12 -16.06 -19.84
C LYS A 249 -26.26 -15.27 -20.84
N TYR A 250 -26.09 -13.98 -20.61
CA TYR A 250 -25.41 -13.04 -21.51
C TYR A 250 -24.31 -12.28 -20.76
N PRO A 251 -23.26 -11.80 -21.47
CA PRO A 251 -22.24 -10.95 -20.88
C PRO A 251 -22.82 -9.65 -20.32
N THR A 252 -22.19 -9.16 -19.24
CA THR A 252 -22.47 -7.82 -18.69
C THR A 252 -22.00 -6.72 -19.64
N GLN A 253 -22.49 -5.50 -19.44
CA GLN A 253 -22.03 -4.32 -20.22
C GLN A 253 -20.53 -4.06 -20.01
N SER A 254 -20.04 -4.24 -18.78
CA SER A 254 -18.62 -4.12 -18.46
C SER A 254 -17.78 -5.14 -19.23
N ARG A 255 -18.26 -6.38 -19.35
CA ARG A 255 -17.59 -7.45 -20.10
C ARG A 255 -17.52 -7.13 -21.59
N LEU A 256 -18.63 -6.69 -22.19
CA LEU A 256 -18.67 -6.28 -23.60
C LEU A 256 -17.71 -5.12 -23.89
N ALA A 257 -17.67 -4.12 -22.99
CA ALA A 257 -16.76 -2.99 -23.13
C ALA A 257 -15.28 -3.41 -22.96
N TYR A 258 -14.98 -4.33 -22.06
CA TYR A 258 -13.65 -4.90 -21.88
C TYR A 258 -13.16 -5.64 -23.13
N GLU A 259 -13.99 -6.53 -23.70
CA GLU A 259 -13.66 -7.27 -24.91
C GLU A 259 -13.44 -6.38 -26.12
N ALA A 260 -14.24 -5.30 -26.26
CA ALA A 260 -14.04 -4.31 -27.32
C ALA A 260 -12.68 -3.62 -27.23
N LYS A 261 -12.24 -3.23 -26.01
CA LYS A 261 -10.91 -2.62 -25.78
C LYS A 261 -9.77 -3.58 -26.09
N VAL A 262 -9.88 -4.84 -25.70
CA VAL A 262 -8.86 -5.87 -25.99
C VAL A 262 -8.72 -6.09 -27.49
N LYS A 263 -9.83 -6.17 -28.23
CA LYS A 263 -9.84 -6.28 -29.70
C LYS A 263 -9.20 -5.07 -30.39
N GLN A 264 -9.39 -3.85 -29.86
CA GLN A 264 -8.74 -2.65 -30.40
C GLN A 264 -7.23 -2.65 -30.18
N LYS A 265 -6.75 -3.01 -28.99
CA LYS A 265 -5.31 -3.13 -28.72
C LYS A 265 -4.63 -4.19 -29.60
N GLY A 266 -5.28 -5.34 -29.85
CA GLY A 266 -4.76 -6.39 -30.73
C GLY A 266 -4.66 -5.98 -32.22
N ARG A 267 -5.43 -4.98 -32.67
CA ARG A 267 -5.35 -4.45 -34.06
C ARG A 267 -4.20 -3.46 -34.27
N VAL A 268 -3.64 -2.88 -33.22
CA VAL A 268 -2.54 -1.89 -33.31
C VAL A 268 -1.17 -2.58 -33.48
N PHE A 269 -1.06 -3.87 -33.24
CA PHE A 269 0.19 -4.64 -33.39
C PHE A 269 0.30 -5.44 -34.71
N THR A 270 -0.56 -5.20 -35.70
CA THR A 270 -0.52 -5.88 -37.02
C THR A 270 -0.18 -4.93 -38.18
N HIS A 271 0.71 -3.94 -37.91
CA HIS A 271 1.31 -3.13 -38.99
C HIS A 271 2.80 -2.93 -38.74
#